data_70ca34bb54838b43d84e44838d3de606
#
_entry.id   70ca34bb54838b43d84e44838d3de606
#
_cell.length_a   1.000
_cell.length_b   1.000
_cell.length_c   1.000
_cell.angle_alpha   90.00
_cell.angle_beta   90.00
_cell.angle_gamma   90.00
#
_symmetry.space_group_name_H-M   'P 1'
#
loop_
_entity.id
_entity.type
_entity.pdbx_description
1 polymer ?
#
loop_
_entity_poly.entity_id
_entity_poly.type
_entity_poly.pdbx_seq_one_letter_code
_entity_poly.pdbx_strand_id
1 'polypeptide(L)'
;MKTNLKLAWRNIWRNRRRTIITVASIFFGVLLSTFMTSMQEGTYSKMIDNVVGFYSGYIQIHHPDYWDNKTIDYTFTPDDSLYQVLKDNLSVTSYVPRLESFTLMSFGNNTKGAALIGVDPEKENKMTNLSHWIEKGTYLKPGDDGILLAVNLAKNLGVDINDTLVLISQGYHGVSAAALFPVRGILKFPAPTMNNLGGYIDIKAAQNFFSVPDINLSYLFLKILTEADSTTS
;
A
#
# COMPACT_ATOMS: atom_id res chain seq x y z
N MET A 1 34.99 39.36 37.08
CA MET A 1 34.49 38.46 36.01
C MET A 1 34.99 38.79 34.60
N LYS A 2 35.06 40.05 34.16
CA LYS A 2 35.51 40.43 32.79
C LYS A 2 36.99 40.03 32.49
N THR A 3 37.88 40.02 33.47
CA THR A 3 39.32 39.71 33.30
C THR A 3 39.53 38.20 33.02
N ASN A 4 38.78 37.33 33.70
CA ASN A 4 38.88 35.87 33.53
C ASN A 4 38.35 35.43 32.15
N LEU A 5 37.29 36.07 31.64
CA LEU A 5 36.76 35.81 30.30
C LEU A 5 37.78 36.21 29.21
N LYS A 6 38.47 37.34 29.40
CA LYS A 6 39.51 37.85 28.48
C LYS A 6 40.72 36.92 28.42
N LEU A 7 41.14 36.40 29.59
CA LEU A 7 42.19 35.41 29.69
C LEU A 7 41.81 34.06 29.05
N ALA A 8 40.62 33.58 29.29
CA ALA A 8 40.08 32.35 28.67
C ALA A 8 40.07 32.46 27.14
N TRP A 9 39.55 33.58 26.61
CA TRP A 9 39.51 33.86 25.18
C TRP A 9 40.91 33.88 24.56
N ARG A 10 41.86 34.56 25.19
CA ARG A 10 43.24 34.63 24.72
C ARG A 10 43.96 33.27 24.78
N ASN A 11 43.58 32.41 25.72
CA ASN A 11 44.14 31.07 25.85
C ASN A 11 43.64 30.13 24.75
N ILE A 12 42.34 30.22 24.38
CA ILE A 12 41.72 29.48 23.27
C ILE A 12 42.40 29.84 21.95
N TRP A 13 42.67 31.14 21.70
CA TRP A 13 43.29 31.61 20.46
C TRP A 13 44.83 31.43 20.41
N ARG A 14 45.47 31.11 21.52
CA ARG A 14 46.88 30.80 21.57
C ARG A 14 47.22 29.52 20.78
N ASN A 15 46.33 28.57 20.75
CA ASN A 15 46.49 27.31 19.99
C ASN A 15 45.38 27.14 18.92
N ARG A 16 45.39 28.09 17.98
CA ARG A 16 44.32 28.22 16.95
C ARG A 16 44.08 26.92 16.20
N ARG A 17 45.13 26.18 15.81
CA ARG A 17 45.01 24.94 15.02
C ARG A 17 44.20 23.87 15.77
N ARG A 18 44.50 23.66 17.04
CA ARG A 18 43.77 22.69 17.88
C ARG A 18 42.31 23.12 18.10
N THR A 19 42.09 24.40 18.39
CA THR A 19 40.76 24.94 18.60
C THR A 19 39.90 24.83 17.35
N ILE A 20 40.45 25.18 16.18
CA ILE A 20 39.71 25.07 14.91
C ILE A 20 39.35 23.62 14.61
N ILE A 21 40.27 22.67 14.80
CA ILE A 21 39.99 21.23 14.57
C ILE A 21 38.88 20.76 15.50
N THR A 22 38.92 21.12 16.78
CA THR A 22 37.86 20.69 17.73
C THR A 22 36.50 21.29 17.40
N VAL A 23 36.47 22.60 17.10
CA VAL A 23 35.22 23.28 16.72
C VAL A 23 34.66 22.71 15.40
N ALA A 24 35.51 22.49 14.42
CA ALA A 24 35.13 21.91 13.15
C ALA A 24 34.56 20.48 13.33
N SER A 25 35.22 19.67 14.16
CA SER A 25 34.71 18.30 14.44
C SER A 25 33.33 18.31 15.06
N ILE A 26 33.09 19.20 16.05
CA ILE A 26 31.76 19.33 16.66
C ILE A 26 30.76 19.88 15.65
N PHE A 27 31.12 20.89 14.88
CA PHE A 27 30.24 21.48 13.86
C PHE A 27 29.82 20.47 12.83
N PHE A 28 30.77 19.72 12.25
CA PHE A 28 30.45 18.69 11.27
C PHE A 28 29.67 17.52 11.89
N GLY A 29 29.94 17.13 13.12
CA GLY A 29 29.19 16.11 13.84
C GLY A 29 27.72 16.49 13.99
N VAL A 30 27.44 17.70 14.46
CA VAL A 30 26.08 18.22 14.62
C VAL A 30 25.39 18.37 13.25
N LEU A 31 26.07 18.94 12.27
CA LEU A 31 25.53 19.15 10.92
C LEU A 31 25.14 17.83 10.25
N LEU A 32 26.04 16.84 10.28
CA LEU A 32 25.77 15.52 9.69
C LEU A 32 24.66 14.79 10.44
N SER A 33 24.63 14.85 11.77
CA SER A 33 23.57 14.24 12.58
C SER A 33 22.20 14.85 12.23
N THR A 34 22.11 16.18 12.19
CA THR A 34 20.85 16.87 11.84
C THR A 34 20.42 16.54 10.41
N PHE A 35 21.35 16.51 9.47
CA PHE A 35 21.07 16.15 8.09
C PHE A 35 20.55 14.72 7.98
N MET A 36 21.20 13.76 8.64
CA MET A 36 20.76 12.35 8.64
C MET A 36 19.39 12.19 9.27
N THR A 37 19.13 12.86 10.41
CA THR A 37 17.81 12.80 11.06
C THR A 37 16.70 13.36 10.15
N SER A 38 16.94 14.53 9.53
CA SER A 38 15.96 15.14 8.62
C SER A 38 15.71 14.27 7.38
N MET A 39 16.75 13.67 6.82
CA MET A 39 16.62 12.75 5.68
C MET A 39 15.85 11.49 6.07
N GLN A 40 16.11 10.93 7.24
CA GLN A 40 15.43 9.75 7.76
C GLN A 40 13.95 10.05 8.00
N GLU A 41 13.60 11.15 8.65
CA GLU A 41 12.22 11.55 8.92
C GLU A 41 11.41 11.78 7.63
N GLY A 42 12.01 12.47 6.65
CA GLY A 42 11.40 12.67 5.34
C GLY A 42 11.20 11.36 4.56
N THR A 43 12.11 10.40 4.71
CA THR A 43 11.98 9.08 4.08
C THR A 43 10.88 8.24 4.75
N TYR A 44 10.82 8.24 6.09
CA TYR A 44 9.77 7.52 6.83
C TYR A 44 8.38 8.08 6.54
N SER A 45 8.21 9.41 6.55
CA SER A 45 6.94 10.04 6.22
C SER A 45 6.46 9.62 4.84
N LYS A 46 7.29 9.73 3.81
CA LYS A 46 6.93 9.29 2.46
C LYS A 46 6.66 7.79 2.35
N MET A 47 7.39 6.97 3.11
CA MET A 47 7.15 5.52 3.12
C MET A 47 5.79 5.19 3.74
N ILE A 48 5.44 5.84 4.85
CA ILE A 48 4.13 5.68 5.50
C ILE A 48 3.02 6.15 4.55
N ASP A 49 3.14 7.34 3.97
CA ASP A 49 2.14 7.87 3.03
C ASP A 49 1.93 6.94 1.84
N ASN A 50 3.00 6.39 1.30
CA ASN A 50 2.91 5.45 0.17
C ASN A 50 2.27 4.11 0.55
N VAL A 51 2.62 3.54 1.71
CA VAL A 51 2.07 2.23 2.13
C VAL A 51 0.63 2.38 2.63
N VAL A 52 0.38 3.37 3.48
CA VAL A 52 -0.94 3.61 4.06
C VAL A 52 -1.91 4.14 3.02
N GLY A 53 -1.48 5.10 2.19
CA GLY A 53 -2.34 5.72 1.18
C GLY A 53 -2.73 4.79 0.04
N PHE A 54 -1.87 3.82 -0.32
CA PHE A 54 -2.10 2.97 -1.51
C PHE A 54 -2.55 1.56 -1.18
N TYR A 55 -2.15 0.98 -0.06
CA TYR A 55 -2.39 -0.44 0.18
C TYR A 55 -3.11 -0.76 1.49
N SER A 56 -2.57 -0.34 2.63
CA SER A 56 -3.04 -0.84 3.93
C SER A 56 -4.12 0.01 4.60
N GLY A 57 -4.26 1.31 4.25
CA GLY A 57 -5.12 2.27 4.94
C GLY A 57 -4.71 2.56 6.37
N TYR A 58 -5.49 3.40 7.00
CA TYR A 58 -5.26 3.77 8.40
C TYR A 58 -5.86 2.74 9.36
N ILE A 59 -7.02 2.16 9.00
CA ILE A 59 -7.72 1.17 9.81
C ILE A 59 -8.29 0.10 8.90
N GLN A 60 -8.23 -1.15 9.36
CA GLN A 60 -8.84 -2.29 8.69
C GLN A 60 -9.76 -3.02 9.66
N ILE A 61 -10.96 -3.39 9.19
CA ILE A 61 -11.89 -4.26 9.91
C ILE A 61 -11.89 -5.61 9.21
N HIS A 62 -11.53 -6.65 9.94
CA HIS A 62 -11.40 -8.02 9.42
C HIS A 62 -11.79 -9.06 10.47
N HIS A 63 -11.89 -10.32 10.08
CA HIS A 63 -12.04 -11.43 11.04
C HIS A 63 -10.82 -11.50 11.97
N PRO A 64 -10.96 -11.80 13.28
CA PRO A 64 -9.83 -11.82 14.23
C PRO A 64 -8.65 -12.68 13.76
N ASP A 65 -8.93 -13.85 13.18
CA ASP A 65 -7.91 -14.82 12.76
C ASP A 65 -7.39 -14.59 11.33
N TYR A 66 -7.85 -13.54 10.63
CA TYR A 66 -7.48 -13.29 9.23
C TYR A 66 -5.98 -13.05 9.04
N TRP A 67 -5.37 -12.24 9.91
CA TRP A 67 -3.94 -11.89 9.78
C TRP A 67 -2.99 -13.04 10.09
N ASP A 68 -3.39 -13.97 10.96
CA ASP A 68 -2.56 -15.13 11.30
C ASP A 68 -2.56 -16.17 10.18
N ASN A 69 -3.67 -16.33 9.48
CA ASN A 69 -3.86 -17.38 8.48
C ASN A 69 -3.88 -16.86 7.03
N LYS A 70 -4.37 -15.63 6.77
CA LYS A 70 -4.50 -14.98 5.45
C LYS A 70 -5.13 -15.86 4.39
N THR A 71 -6.10 -16.67 4.77
CA THR A 71 -6.84 -17.56 3.86
C THR A 71 -8.24 -17.03 3.60
N ILE A 72 -8.79 -17.45 2.47
CA ILE A 72 -10.14 -17.07 2.03
C ILE A 72 -11.23 -17.56 3.00
N ASP A 73 -10.94 -18.56 3.83
CA ASP A 73 -11.88 -19.11 4.80
C ASP A 73 -12.14 -18.19 6.01
N TYR A 74 -11.24 -17.23 6.26
CA TYR A 74 -11.39 -16.22 7.31
C TYR A 74 -11.96 -14.90 6.80
N THR A 75 -12.84 -14.97 5.80
CA THR A 75 -13.66 -13.83 5.40
C THR A 75 -14.77 -13.56 6.42
N PHE A 76 -15.27 -12.34 6.49
CA PHE A 76 -16.38 -11.95 7.35
C PHE A 76 -17.51 -11.32 6.54
N THR A 77 -18.72 -11.40 7.07
CA THR A 77 -19.91 -10.76 6.50
C THR A 77 -20.16 -9.45 7.23
N PRO A 78 -19.96 -8.29 6.60
CA PRO A 78 -20.35 -7.03 7.22
C PRO A 78 -21.88 -6.96 7.32
N ASP A 79 -22.39 -6.62 8.50
CA ASP A 79 -23.81 -6.41 8.74
C ASP A 79 -24.21 -4.93 8.56
N ASP A 80 -25.52 -4.69 8.50
CA ASP A 80 -26.05 -3.32 8.36
C ASP A 80 -25.69 -2.44 9.54
N SER A 81 -25.51 -3.00 10.74
CA SER A 81 -25.12 -2.26 11.93
C SER A 81 -23.70 -1.71 11.80
N LEU A 82 -22.78 -2.48 11.24
CA LEU A 82 -21.42 -2.03 10.95
C LEU A 82 -21.42 -0.85 9.98
N TYR A 83 -22.18 -0.94 8.89
CA TYR A 83 -22.29 0.15 7.93
C TYR A 83 -22.94 1.41 8.52
N GLN A 84 -23.89 1.27 9.44
CA GLN A 84 -24.46 2.42 10.17
C GLN A 84 -23.43 3.08 11.07
N VAL A 85 -22.71 2.30 11.88
CA VAL A 85 -21.63 2.84 12.73
C VAL A 85 -20.57 3.57 11.91
N LEU A 86 -20.19 3.05 10.74
CA LEU A 86 -19.23 3.71 9.86
C LEU A 86 -19.75 5.04 9.28
N LYS A 87 -21.05 5.10 8.95
CA LYS A 87 -21.68 6.33 8.44
C LYS A 87 -21.85 7.40 9.51
N ASP A 88 -22.18 6.98 10.73
CA ASP A 88 -22.43 7.89 11.85
C ASP A 88 -21.14 8.42 12.46
N ASN A 89 -20.00 7.79 12.17
CA ASN A 89 -18.69 8.23 12.66
C ASN A 89 -18.09 9.29 11.75
N LEU A 90 -18.12 10.55 12.21
CA LEU A 90 -17.59 11.71 11.49
C LEU A 90 -16.09 11.62 11.15
N SER A 91 -15.35 10.76 11.85
CA SER A 91 -13.92 10.55 11.56
C SER A 91 -13.69 9.62 10.36
N VAL A 92 -14.69 8.84 9.91
CA VAL A 92 -14.57 7.94 8.76
C VAL A 92 -14.95 8.69 7.49
N THR A 93 -13.99 8.96 6.63
CA THR A 93 -14.22 9.68 5.37
C THR A 93 -14.73 8.77 4.27
N SER A 94 -14.20 7.55 4.21
CA SER A 94 -14.59 6.55 3.22
C SER A 94 -14.19 5.14 3.66
N TYR A 95 -14.83 4.14 3.06
CA TYR A 95 -14.48 2.73 3.26
C TYR A 95 -14.56 1.97 1.95
N VAL A 96 -13.67 0.98 1.79
CA VAL A 96 -13.58 0.14 0.60
C VAL A 96 -13.56 -1.33 1.01
N PRO A 97 -14.48 -2.15 0.48
CA PRO A 97 -14.47 -3.59 0.65
C PRO A 97 -13.37 -4.21 -0.21
N ARG A 98 -12.61 -5.15 0.35
CA ARG A 98 -11.63 -5.94 -0.39
C ARG A 98 -11.75 -7.42 -0.08
N LEU A 99 -11.57 -8.23 -1.10
CA LEU A 99 -11.43 -9.69 -1.00
C LEU A 99 -10.05 -10.05 -1.52
N GLU A 100 -9.17 -10.52 -0.64
CA GLU A 100 -7.77 -10.81 -0.97
C GLU A 100 -7.42 -12.25 -0.67
N SER A 101 -6.76 -12.89 -1.62
CA SER A 101 -6.18 -14.22 -1.43
C SER A 101 -4.98 -14.43 -2.33
N PHE A 102 -4.19 -15.46 -2.02
CA PHE A 102 -3.06 -15.87 -2.84
C PHE A 102 -3.53 -16.67 -4.06
N THR A 103 -2.91 -16.41 -5.21
CA THR A 103 -3.28 -17.06 -6.48
C THR A 103 -2.02 -17.35 -7.30
N LEU A 104 -2.00 -18.49 -7.97
CA LEU A 104 -1.04 -18.78 -9.02
C LEU A 104 -1.56 -18.17 -10.33
N MET A 105 -0.77 -17.31 -10.94
CA MET A 105 -1.04 -16.67 -12.21
C MET A 105 -0.11 -17.23 -13.26
N SER A 106 -0.66 -17.70 -14.38
CA SER A 106 0.10 -18.40 -15.43
C SER A 106 -0.19 -17.83 -16.81
N PHE A 107 0.88 -17.68 -17.60
CA PHE A 107 0.83 -17.32 -19.01
C PHE A 107 1.93 -18.07 -19.78
N GLY A 108 1.53 -18.83 -20.78
CA GLY A 108 2.46 -19.69 -21.52
C GLY A 108 3.21 -20.63 -20.59
N ASN A 109 4.53 -20.53 -20.56
CA ASN A 109 5.41 -21.36 -19.72
C ASN A 109 5.76 -20.68 -18.36
N ASN A 110 5.28 -19.48 -18.10
CA ASN A 110 5.60 -18.74 -16.89
C ASN A 110 4.46 -18.83 -15.88
N THR A 111 4.79 -19.16 -14.64
CA THR A 111 3.84 -19.17 -13.51
C THR A 111 4.44 -18.42 -12.33
N LYS A 112 3.67 -17.55 -11.71
CA LYS A 112 4.04 -16.79 -10.51
C LYS A 112 2.91 -16.82 -9.50
N GLY A 113 3.30 -16.95 -8.23
CA GLY A 113 2.40 -16.73 -7.11
C GLY A 113 2.33 -15.26 -6.77
N ALA A 114 1.12 -14.72 -6.61
CA ALA A 114 0.89 -13.33 -6.27
C ALA A 114 -0.44 -13.15 -5.54
N ALA A 115 -0.64 -12.01 -4.90
CA ALA A 115 -1.93 -11.64 -4.33
C ALA A 115 -2.93 -11.31 -5.45
N LEU A 116 -4.15 -11.76 -5.30
CA LEU A 116 -5.30 -11.33 -6.10
C LEU A 116 -6.25 -10.55 -5.21
N ILE A 117 -6.50 -9.30 -5.57
CA ILE A 117 -7.27 -8.36 -4.76
C ILE A 117 -8.55 -8.01 -5.53
N GLY A 118 -9.68 -8.49 -5.02
CA GLY A 118 -11.00 -8.09 -5.48
C GLY A 118 -11.40 -6.77 -4.84
N VAL A 119 -11.74 -5.77 -5.65
CA VAL A 119 -12.08 -4.42 -5.22
C VAL A 119 -13.35 -3.92 -5.91
N ASP A 120 -14.07 -3.01 -5.27
CA ASP A 120 -15.06 -2.17 -5.95
C ASP A 120 -14.29 -1.08 -6.71
N PRO A 121 -14.26 -1.09 -8.06
CA PRO A 121 -13.38 -0.19 -8.82
C PRO A 121 -13.62 1.28 -8.56
N GLU A 122 -14.86 1.70 -8.34
CA GLU A 122 -15.19 3.10 -8.11
C GLU A 122 -14.76 3.56 -6.71
N LYS A 123 -15.08 2.76 -5.68
CA LYS A 123 -14.70 3.07 -4.30
C LYS A 123 -13.20 3.01 -4.12
N GLU A 124 -12.56 1.98 -4.68
CA GLU A 124 -11.10 1.83 -4.65
C GLU A 124 -10.41 3.04 -5.28
N ASN A 125 -10.89 3.47 -6.45
CA ASN A 125 -10.29 4.62 -7.13
C ASN A 125 -10.46 5.93 -6.36
N LYS A 126 -11.61 6.12 -5.71
CA LYS A 126 -11.83 7.30 -4.82
C LYS A 126 -10.90 7.29 -3.60
N MET A 127 -10.55 6.11 -3.10
CA MET A 127 -9.72 5.95 -1.90
C MET A 127 -8.24 6.08 -2.21
N THR A 128 -7.75 5.30 -3.21
CA THR A 128 -6.33 5.10 -3.48
C THR A 128 -5.86 5.77 -4.77
N ASN A 129 -6.79 6.34 -5.56
CA ASN A 129 -6.53 6.89 -6.89
C ASN A 129 -5.80 5.89 -7.82
N LEU A 130 -6.22 4.61 -7.75
CA LEU A 130 -5.56 3.49 -8.43
C LEU A 130 -5.47 3.69 -9.96
N SER A 131 -6.46 4.35 -10.56
CA SER A 131 -6.46 4.65 -12.00
C SER A 131 -5.30 5.56 -12.44
N HIS A 132 -4.79 6.39 -11.55
CA HIS A 132 -3.64 7.27 -11.81
C HIS A 132 -2.33 6.49 -12.08
N TRP A 133 -2.25 5.27 -11.55
CA TRP A 133 -1.06 4.42 -11.66
C TRP A 133 -1.08 3.48 -12.86
N ILE A 134 -2.07 3.61 -13.76
CA ILE A 134 -2.09 2.87 -15.02
C ILE A 134 -0.96 3.36 -15.92
N GLU A 135 0.02 2.49 -16.19
CA GLU A 135 1.11 2.75 -17.15
C GLU A 135 0.67 2.38 -18.58
N LYS A 136 -0.11 1.29 -18.73
CA LYS A 136 -0.64 0.81 -20.00
C LYS A 136 -2.07 0.30 -19.83
N GLY A 137 -2.89 0.41 -20.87
CA GLY A 137 -4.25 -0.10 -20.92
C GLY A 137 -5.28 0.81 -20.28
N THR A 138 -6.31 0.23 -19.68
CA THR A 138 -7.45 0.94 -19.09
C THR A 138 -7.73 0.45 -17.68
N TYR A 139 -8.36 1.31 -16.89
CA TYR A 139 -8.82 0.95 -15.55
C TYR A 139 -10.06 0.04 -15.61
N LEU A 140 -10.30 -0.73 -14.54
CA LEU A 140 -11.49 -1.58 -14.39
C LEU A 140 -12.76 -0.74 -14.30
N LYS A 141 -13.83 -1.32 -14.84
CA LYS A 141 -15.20 -0.84 -14.63
C LYS A 141 -15.94 -1.78 -13.68
N PRO A 142 -17.00 -1.30 -13.01
CA PRO A 142 -17.87 -2.19 -12.23
C PRO A 142 -18.39 -3.35 -13.09
N GLY A 143 -18.18 -4.58 -12.61
CA GLY A 143 -18.55 -5.79 -13.34
C GLY A 143 -17.59 -6.20 -14.47
N ASP A 144 -16.39 -5.63 -14.55
CA ASP A 144 -15.38 -6.04 -15.52
C ASP A 144 -14.86 -7.47 -15.20
N ASP A 145 -14.62 -8.25 -16.25
CA ASP A 145 -14.07 -9.60 -16.19
C ASP A 145 -12.53 -9.64 -16.32
N GLY A 146 -11.90 -8.49 -16.42
CA GLY A 146 -10.46 -8.37 -16.61
C GLY A 146 -9.67 -8.16 -15.34
N ILE A 147 -8.32 -8.14 -15.50
CA ILE A 147 -7.36 -7.97 -14.42
C ILE A 147 -6.43 -6.80 -14.68
N LEU A 148 -6.10 -6.03 -13.62
CA LEU A 148 -4.96 -5.12 -13.60
C LEU A 148 -3.79 -5.82 -12.96
N LEU A 149 -2.59 -5.69 -13.52
CA LEU A 149 -1.38 -6.32 -13.02
C LEU A 149 -0.34 -5.29 -12.60
N ALA A 150 0.36 -5.55 -11.51
CA ALA A 150 1.55 -4.81 -11.17
C ALA A 150 2.66 -5.04 -12.22
N VAL A 151 3.38 -3.98 -12.58
CA VAL A 151 4.30 -3.95 -13.73
C VAL A 151 5.40 -5.03 -13.68
N ASN A 152 5.97 -5.31 -12.51
CA ASN A 152 7.00 -6.35 -12.41
C ASN A 152 6.40 -7.75 -12.53
N LEU A 153 5.18 -7.96 -12.03
CA LEU A 153 4.47 -9.22 -12.18
C LEU A 153 4.16 -9.48 -13.66
N ALA A 154 3.65 -8.47 -14.37
CA ALA A 154 3.41 -8.56 -15.82
C ALA A 154 4.69 -8.90 -16.60
N LYS A 155 5.81 -8.23 -16.29
CA LYS A 155 7.12 -8.54 -16.89
C LYS A 155 7.59 -9.96 -16.59
N ASN A 156 7.43 -10.44 -15.35
CA ASN A 156 7.85 -11.77 -14.94
C ASN A 156 7.01 -12.89 -15.58
N LEU A 157 5.75 -12.61 -15.87
CA LEU A 157 4.86 -13.51 -16.60
C LEU A 157 5.07 -13.43 -18.11
N GLY A 158 5.58 -12.32 -18.62
CA GLY A 158 5.75 -12.06 -20.05
C GLY A 158 4.43 -11.70 -20.75
N VAL A 159 3.52 -11.00 -20.03
CA VAL A 159 2.19 -10.61 -20.55
C VAL A 159 2.13 -9.11 -20.87
N ASP A 160 1.30 -8.76 -21.84
CA ASP A 160 0.91 -7.39 -22.16
C ASP A 160 -0.63 -7.26 -22.21
N ILE A 161 -1.11 -6.08 -22.54
CA ILE A 161 -2.54 -5.77 -22.65
C ILE A 161 -3.23 -6.70 -23.63
N ASN A 162 -4.44 -7.14 -23.29
CA ASN A 162 -5.30 -8.09 -24.01
C ASN A 162 -4.83 -9.56 -24.01
N ASP A 163 -3.67 -9.87 -23.43
CA ASP A 163 -3.33 -11.26 -23.13
C ASP A 163 -4.29 -11.83 -22.08
N THR A 164 -4.47 -13.13 -22.07
CA THR A 164 -5.37 -13.81 -21.11
C THR A 164 -4.56 -14.68 -20.17
N LEU A 165 -4.67 -14.39 -18.87
CA LEU A 165 -4.04 -15.14 -17.80
C LEU A 165 -4.92 -16.30 -17.34
N VAL A 166 -4.28 -17.41 -17.00
CA VAL A 166 -4.90 -18.49 -16.22
C VAL A 166 -4.60 -18.22 -14.75
N LEU A 167 -5.65 -18.12 -13.95
CA LEU A 167 -5.56 -18.01 -12.50
C LEU A 167 -6.00 -19.32 -11.85
N ILE A 168 -5.21 -19.80 -10.89
CA ILE A 168 -5.49 -21.03 -10.14
C ILE A 168 -5.27 -20.75 -8.65
N SER A 169 -6.25 -21.06 -7.82
CA SER A 169 -6.17 -20.89 -6.38
C SER A 169 -7.01 -21.93 -5.64
N GLN A 170 -6.90 -21.90 -4.33
CA GLN A 170 -7.87 -22.54 -3.44
C GLN A 170 -8.97 -21.53 -3.12
N GLY A 171 -10.19 -21.88 -3.43
CA GLY A 171 -11.37 -21.11 -3.07
C GLY A 171 -11.90 -21.47 -1.69
N TYR A 172 -13.04 -20.88 -1.35
CA TYR A 172 -13.71 -21.01 -0.05
C TYR A 172 -14.00 -22.48 0.26
N HIS A 173 -13.72 -22.89 1.50
CA HIS A 173 -13.83 -24.27 1.98
C HIS A 173 -13.11 -25.33 1.12
N GLY A 174 -11.97 -24.94 0.53
CA GLY A 174 -11.12 -25.88 -0.19
C GLY A 174 -11.58 -26.20 -1.62
N VAL A 175 -12.56 -25.47 -2.15
CA VAL A 175 -12.98 -25.62 -3.55
C VAL A 175 -11.84 -25.16 -4.47
N SER A 176 -11.60 -25.91 -5.55
CA SER A 176 -10.61 -25.48 -6.56
C SER A 176 -11.15 -24.31 -7.36
N ALA A 177 -10.40 -23.20 -7.39
CA ALA A 177 -10.69 -22.02 -8.17
C ALA A 177 -9.79 -21.98 -9.41
N ALA A 178 -10.37 -21.92 -10.60
CA ALA A 178 -9.63 -21.75 -11.85
C ALA A 178 -10.47 -20.90 -12.82
N ALA A 179 -9.87 -19.84 -13.36
CA ALA A 179 -10.53 -18.97 -14.34
C ALA A 179 -9.52 -18.27 -15.26
N LEU A 180 -10.05 -17.67 -16.32
CA LEU A 180 -9.34 -16.90 -17.31
C LEU A 180 -9.67 -15.41 -17.13
N PHE A 181 -8.62 -14.58 -17.07
CA PHE A 181 -8.79 -13.13 -16.95
C PHE A 181 -7.97 -12.39 -18.01
N PRO A 182 -8.63 -11.60 -18.89
CA PRO A 182 -7.91 -10.74 -19.83
C PRO A 182 -7.24 -9.57 -19.10
N VAL A 183 -6.00 -9.25 -19.50
CA VAL A 183 -5.26 -8.13 -18.94
C VAL A 183 -5.81 -6.81 -19.47
N ARG A 184 -6.44 -6.02 -18.60
CA ARG A 184 -7.00 -4.69 -18.93
C ARG A 184 -5.99 -3.57 -18.77
N GLY A 185 -5.12 -3.66 -17.78
CA GLY A 185 -4.13 -2.63 -17.51
C GLY A 185 -2.94 -3.12 -16.73
N ILE A 186 -1.85 -2.36 -16.84
CA ILE A 186 -0.61 -2.56 -16.09
C ILE A 186 -0.39 -1.37 -15.19
N LEU A 187 -0.23 -1.64 -13.90
CA LEU A 187 -0.05 -0.65 -12.83
C LEU A 187 1.43 -0.47 -12.53
N LYS A 188 1.86 0.79 -12.41
CA LYS A 188 3.20 1.15 -11.97
C LYS A 188 3.14 2.10 -10.79
N PHE A 189 3.42 1.55 -9.62
CA PHE A 189 3.42 2.31 -8.38
C PHE A 189 4.77 2.99 -8.13
N PRO A 190 4.78 4.15 -7.43
CA PRO A 190 6.02 4.82 -7.05
C PRO A 190 6.85 4.00 -6.05
N ALA A 191 6.18 3.20 -5.19
CA ALA A 191 6.85 2.30 -4.27
C ALA A 191 7.26 0.99 -4.97
N PRO A 192 8.56 0.67 -5.10
CA PRO A 192 9.04 -0.52 -5.83
C PRO A 192 8.47 -1.85 -5.32
N THR A 193 8.21 -1.96 -4.02
CA THR A 193 7.64 -3.16 -3.39
C THR A 193 6.24 -3.47 -3.91
N MET A 194 5.43 -2.45 -4.18
CA MET A 194 4.07 -2.60 -4.69
C MET A 194 4.04 -3.10 -6.15
N ASN A 195 5.09 -2.88 -6.90
CA ASN A 195 5.19 -3.34 -8.29
C ASN A 195 5.32 -4.87 -8.42
N ASN A 196 5.47 -5.58 -7.30
CA ASN A 196 5.48 -7.06 -7.24
C ASN A 196 4.23 -7.62 -6.54
N LEU A 197 3.31 -6.78 -6.07
CA LEU A 197 2.25 -7.17 -5.14
C LEU A 197 1.32 -8.21 -5.74
N GLY A 198 0.75 -7.96 -6.92
CA GLY A 198 -0.23 -8.87 -7.50
C GLY A 198 -1.10 -8.23 -8.57
N GLY A 199 -2.36 -8.67 -8.60
CA GLY A 199 -3.36 -8.19 -9.52
C GLY A 199 -4.64 -7.72 -8.81
N TYR A 200 -5.37 -6.83 -9.48
CA TYR A 200 -6.65 -6.31 -9.03
C TYR A 200 -7.74 -6.74 -10.02
N ILE A 201 -8.86 -7.20 -9.50
CA ILE A 201 -10.06 -7.54 -10.27
C ILE A 201 -11.31 -6.94 -9.62
N ASP A 202 -12.42 -6.93 -10.33
CA ASP A 202 -13.71 -6.54 -9.75
C ASP A 202 -14.06 -7.47 -8.58
N ILE A 203 -14.66 -6.93 -7.51
CA ILE A 203 -14.97 -7.69 -6.30
C ILE A 203 -15.92 -8.84 -6.54
N LYS A 204 -16.90 -8.67 -7.44
CA LYS A 204 -17.83 -9.75 -7.80
C LYS A 204 -17.15 -10.86 -8.60
N ALA A 205 -16.22 -10.47 -9.49
CA ALA A 205 -15.38 -11.43 -10.20
C ALA A 205 -14.51 -12.22 -9.23
N ALA A 206 -13.97 -11.58 -8.18
CA ALA A 206 -13.19 -12.23 -7.13
C ALA A 206 -14.06 -13.20 -6.30
N GLN A 207 -15.25 -12.77 -5.88
CA GLN A 207 -16.18 -13.59 -5.11
C GLN A 207 -16.59 -14.85 -5.92
N ASN A 208 -16.91 -14.69 -7.19
CA ASN A 208 -17.21 -15.80 -8.09
C ASN A 208 -16.00 -16.74 -8.26
N PHE A 209 -14.81 -16.18 -8.50
CA PHE A 209 -13.58 -16.95 -8.68
C PHE A 209 -13.25 -17.80 -7.45
N PHE A 210 -13.30 -17.21 -6.26
CA PHE A 210 -13.02 -17.91 -5.01
C PHE A 210 -14.21 -18.70 -4.47
N SER A 211 -15.38 -18.65 -5.11
CA SER A 211 -16.62 -19.27 -4.64
C SER A 211 -17.03 -18.80 -3.23
N VAL A 212 -16.78 -17.53 -2.95
CA VAL A 212 -17.14 -16.89 -1.68
C VAL A 212 -18.53 -16.28 -1.81
N PRO A 213 -19.41 -16.35 -0.77
CA PRO A 213 -20.68 -15.65 -0.79
C PRO A 213 -20.52 -14.15 -1.09
N ASP A 214 -21.43 -13.57 -1.87
CA ASP A 214 -21.37 -12.19 -2.38
C ASP A 214 -21.22 -11.10 -1.31
N ILE A 215 -21.53 -11.42 -0.06
CA ILE A 215 -21.46 -10.50 1.07
C ILE A 215 -20.18 -10.64 1.89
N ASN A 216 -19.36 -11.68 1.65
CA ASN A 216 -18.15 -11.93 2.43
C ASN A 216 -16.95 -11.12 1.90
N LEU A 217 -16.18 -10.59 2.84
CA LEU A 217 -15.01 -9.77 2.58
C LEU A 217 -13.82 -10.27 3.39
N SER A 218 -12.61 -10.12 2.87
CA SER A 218 -11.38 -10.32 3.65
C SER A 218 -11.22 -9.21 4.68
N TYR A 219 -11.42 -7.96 4.24
CA TYR A 219 -11.40 -6.79 5.11
C TYR A 219 -12.11 -5.58 4.51
N LEU A 220 -12.56 -4.69 5.39
CA LEU A 220 -12.96 -3.33 5.08
C LEU A 220 -11.80 -2.39 5.38
N PHE A 221 -11.42 -1.64 4.40
CA PHE A 221 -10.37 -0.66 4.40
C PHE A 221 -10.96 0.73 4.67
N LEU A 222 -10.50 1.42 5.73
CA LEU A 222 -11.06 2.68 6.17
C LEU A 222 -10.06 3.82 5.99
N LYS A 223 -10.55 4.94 5.51
CA LYS A 223 -9.86 6.22 5.55
C LYS A 223 -10.47 7.08 6.65
N ILE A 224 -9.64 7.55 7.58
CA ILE A 224 -10.04 8.46 8.63
C ILE A 224 -9.54 9.88 8.31
N LEU A 225 -10.25 10.88 8.85
CA LEU A 225 -9.78 12.26 8.83
C LEU A 225 -8.49 12.37 9.63
N THR A 226 -7.42 12.80 8.98
CA THR A 226 -6.17 13.17 9.62
C THR A 226 -6.12 14.68 9.82
N GLU A 227 -5.35 15.18 10.80
CA GLU A 227 -5.18 16.64 11.02
C GLU A 227 -4.66 17.37 9.76
N ALA A 228 -3.96 16.66 8.87
CA ALA A 228 -3.52 17.20 7.58
C ALA A 228 -4.67 17.51 6.60
N ASP A 229 -5.79 16.79 6.68
CA ASP A 229 -6.96 17.02 5.81
C ASP A 229 -7.80 18.22 6.27
N SER A 230 -7.66 18.63 7.54
CA SER A 230 -8.40 19.76 8.13
C SER A 230 -7.83 21.14 7.76
N THR A 231 -6.64 21.21 7.19
CA THR A 231 -5.93 22.46 6.82
C THR A 231 -6.12 22.85 5.35
N THR A 232 -6.81 22.06 4.54
CA THR A 232 -7.01 22.29 3.09
C THR A 232 -8.48 22.56 2.71
N SER A 233 -9.33 22.90 3.68
CA SER A 233 -10.74 23.26 3.46
C SER A 233 -10.98 24.78 3.52
#